data_a873bf41b1bc60d0810786dc5b44a173
#
_entry.id   a873bf41b1bc60d0810786dc5b44a173
#
_cell.length_a   1.000
_cell.length_b   1.000
_cell.length_c   1.000
_cell.angle_alpha   90.00
_cell.angle_beta   90.00
_cell.angle_gamma   90.00
#
_symmetry.space_group_name_H-M   'P 1'
#
loop_
_entity.id
_entity.type
_entity.pdbx_description
1 polymer ?
#
loop_
_entity_poly.entity_id
_entity_poly.type
_entity_poly.pdbx_seq_one_letter_code
_entity_poly.pdbx_strand_id
1 'polypeptide(L)'
;MTFNHLVLIGGGHTNVLLMNKWLMCPKLMPEIPVSITSRDSHLVYSAIFPSVLSKSITLEESLIDIKSLATNAKVSFIEGEVKDIDFNLREIVLSNRPSVNYSKLVLNYGSQTIIPKEFESLIKNRNAFSIKPFLKAYDSILE
;
A
#
# COMPACT_ATOMS: atom_id res chain seq x y z
N MET A 1 -10.03 1.86 -28.28
CA MET A 1 -8.59 2.06 -28.00
C MET A 1 -8.15 1.04 -26.96
N THR A 2 -7.19 0.23 -27.25
CA THR A 2 -6.60 -0.72 -26.27
C THR A 2 -5.60 0.06 -25.42
N PHE A 3 -5.98 0.40 -24.20
CA PHE A 3 -5.03 1.00 -23.25
C PHE A 3 -3.98 -0.06 -22.87
N ASN A 4 -2.72 0.21 -23.14
CA ASN A 4 -1.63 -0.67 -22.74
C ASN A 4 -0.96 -0.06 -21.50
N HIS A 5 -1.50 -0.34 -20.32
CA HIS A 5 -1.10 0.27 -19.06
C HIS A 5 -1.15 -0.77 -17.92
N LEU A 6 -0.04 -0.94 -17.22
CA LEU A 6 0.05 -1.78 -16.03
C LEU A 6 -0.20 -0.91 -14.80
N VAL A 7 -1.16 -1.29 -13.97
CA VAL A 7 -1.43 -0.61 -12.71
C VAL A 7 -1.18 -1.54 -11.53
N LEU A 8 -0.37 -1.07 -10.60
CA LEU A 8 -0.12 -1.72 -9.31
C LEU A 8 -1.05 -1.08 -8.27
N ILE A 9 -1.91 -1.86 -7.62
CA ILE A 9 -2.77 -1.37 -6.55
C ILE A 9 -2.19 -1.71 -5.19
N GLY A 10 -1.97 -0.67 -4.39
CA GLY A 10 -1.48 -0.75 -3.03
C GLY A 10 0.04 -0.73 -2.91
N GLY A 11 0.53 -0.08 -1.85
CA GLY A 11 1.94 -0.01 -1.49
C GLY A 11 2.45 -1.25 -0.77
N GLY A 12 1.78 -2.40 -0.91
CA GLY A 12 2.17 -3.63 -0.21
C GLY A 12 3.57 -4.11 -0.61
N HIS A 13 4.10 -5.03 0.19
CA HIS A 13 5.49 -5.49 0.12
C HIS A 13 5.88 -6.01 -1.28
N THR A 14 5.00 -6.78 -1.93
CA THR A 14 5.25 -7.31 -3.27
C THR A 14 5.46 -6.21 -4.31
N ASN A 15 4.64 -5.15 -4.29
CA ASN A 15 4.78 -4.04 -5.22
C ASN A 15 6.04 -3.22 -4.94
N VAL A 16 6.41 -3.05 -3.67
CA VAL A 16 7.68 -2.42 -3.27
C VAL A 16 8.87 -3.21 -3.79
N LEU A 17 8.90 -4.52 -3.59
CA LEU A 17 9.97 -5.39 -4.09
C LEU A 17 10.05 -5.39 -5.62
N LEU A 18 8.90 -5.37 -6.30
CA LEU A 18 8.84 -5.31 -7.76
C LEU A 18 9.46 -4.01 -8.29
N MET A 19 9.06 -2.86 -7.74
CA MET A 19 9.63 -1.57 -8.12
C MET A 19 11.13 -1.48 -7.81
N ASN A 20 11.55 -1.99 -6.65
CA ASN A 20 12.97 -2.05 -6.29
C ASN A 20 13.75 -2.94 -7.28
N LYS A 21 13.17 -4.05 -7.72
CA LYS A 21 13.77 -4.91 -8.74
C LYS A 21 13.94 -4.20 -10.09
N TRP A 22 12.96 -3.42 -10.51
CA TRP A 22 13.05 -2.62 -11.74
C TRP A 22 14.08 -1.49 -11.61
N LEU A 23 14.18 -0.86 -10.43
CA LEU A 23 15.21 0.13 -10.17
C LEU A 23 16.62 -0.46 -10.30
N MET A 24 16.84 -1.65 -9.73
CA MET A 24 18.14 -2.34 -9.80
C MET A 24 18.41 -2.95 -11.17
N CYS A 25 17.39 -3.39 -11.89
CA CYS A 25 17.49 -4.06 -13.17
C CYS A 25 16.46 -3.47 -14.17
N PRO A 26 16.70 -2.27 -14.73
CA PRO A 26 15.73 -1.59 -15.61
C PRO A 26 15.28 -2.39 -16.82
N LYS A 27 16.09 -3.33 -17.30
CA LYS A 27 15.74 -4.24 -18.41
C LYS A 27 14.55 -5.16 -18.12
N LEU A 28 14.19 -5.33 -16.84
CA LEU A 28 13.04 -6.15 -16.43
C LEU A 28 11.74 -5.34 -16.34
N MET A 29 11.84 -4.01 -16.49
CA MET A 29 10.65 -3.17 -16.50
C MET A 29 9.84 -3.40 -17.79
N PRO A 30 8.51 -3.52 -17.73
CA PRO A 30 7.68 -3.62 -18.93
C PRO A 30 7.85 -2.40 -19.84
N GLU A 31 7.81 -2.61 -21.15
CA GLU A 31 7.86 -1.54 -22.16
C GLU A 31 6.49 -0.83 -22.36
N ILE A 32 5.70 -0.77 -21.31
CA ILE A 32 4.39 -0.10 -21.27
C ILE A 32 4.36 0.86 -20.08
N PRO A 33 3.51 1.90 -20.12
CA PRO A 33 3.31 2.75 -18.95
C PRO A 33 2.96 1.93 -17.71
N VAL A 34 3.59 2.27 -16.58
CA VAL A 34 3.33 1.64 -15.28
C VAL A 34 2.97 2.71 -14.28
N SER A 35 1.90 2.48 -13.52
CA SER A 35 1.54 3.32 -12.38
C SER A 35 1.34 2.47 -11.13
N ILE A 36 1.56 3.09 -9.98
CA ILE A 36 1.14 2.54 -8.70
C ILE A 36 0.13 3.49 -8.05
N THR A 37 -0.97 2.94 -7.56
CA THR A 37 -1.91 3.70 -6.72
C THR A 37 -1.83 3.22 -5.28
N SER A 38 -1.70 4.15 -4.36
CA SER A 38 -1.69 3.89 -2.92
C SER A 38 -2.37 5.03 -2.18
N ARG A 39 -3.07 4.72 -1.09
CA ARG A 39 -3.69 5.72 -0.23
C ARG A 39 -2.64 6.61 0.43
N ASP A 40 -1.55 6.00 0.86
CA ASP A 40 -0.48 6.67 1.59
C ASP A 40 0.82 6.63 0.75
N SER A 41 1.62 7.69 0.84
CA SER A 41 2.94 7.77 0.20
C SER A 41 4.03 6.98 0.92
N HIS A 42 3.77 6.60 2.18
CA HIS A 42 4.66 5.83 3.02
C HIS A 42 3.99 4.55 3.49
N LEU A 43 4.77 3.50 3.63
CA LEU A 43 4.35 2.20 4.15
C LEU A 43 5.20 1.84 5.35
N VAL A 44 4.56 1.40 6.45
CA VAL A 44 5.30 0.78 7.56
C VAL A 44 5.76 -0.61 7.14
N TYR A 45 7.05 -0.85 7.23
CA TYR A 45 7.61 -2.17 6.97
C TYR A 45 7.24 -3.13 8.12
N SER A 46 6.23 -3.93 7.90
CA SER A 46 5.60 -4.77 8.93
C SER A 46 6.56 -5.74 9.63
N ALA A 47 7.59 -6.22 8.95
CA ALA A 47 8.56 -7.16 9.51
C ALA A 47 9.41 -6.56 10.65
N ILE A 48 9.64 -5.25 10.64
CA ILE A 48 10.42 -4.56 11.67
C ILE A 48 9.56 -3.81 12.68
N PHE A 49 8.23 -3.85 12.55
CA PHE A 49 7.32 -3.18 13.48
C PHE A 49 7.50 -3.60 14.96
N PRO A 50 7.79 -4.88 15.30
CA PRO A 50 8.15 -5.23 16.68
C PRO A 50 9.37 -4.46 17.23
N SER A 51 10.35 -4.13 16.38
CA SER A 51 11.52 -3.33 16.77
C SER A 51 11.15 -1.85 17.02
N VAL A 52 10.13 -1.34 16.33
CA VAL A 52 9.56 0.00 16.62
C VAL A 52 8.89 -0.02 17.99
N LEU A 53 8.08 -1.04 18.29
CA LEU A 53 7.40 -1.16 19.58
C LEU A 53 8.38 -1.31 20.75
N SER A 54 9.48 -2.03 20.55
CA SER A 54 10.55 -2.16 21.56
C SER A 54 11.47 -0.92 21.65
N LYS A 55 11.20 0.12 20.83
CA LYS A 55 12.01 1.34 20.72
C LYS A 55 13.48 1.09 20.30
N SER A 56 13.75 -0.05 19.67
CA SER A 56 15.06 -0.36 19.11
C SER A 56 15.35 0.42 17.84
N ILE A 57 14.31 0.82 17.12
CA ILE A 57 14.34 1.71 15.96
C ILE A 57 13.18 2.70 16.06
N THR A 58 13.29 3.83 15.39
CA THR A 58 12.22 4.84 15.34
C THR A 58 11.13 4.42 14.33
N LEU A 59 9.96 5.04 14.43
CA LEU A 59 8.89 4.83 13.46
C LEU A 59 9.34 5.27 12.05
N GLU A 60 10.04 6.40 11.96
CA GLU A 60 10.57 6.95 10.70
C GLU A 60 11.50 5.97 9.99
N GLU A 61 12.37 5.30 10.73
CA GLU A 61 13.28 4.27 10.18
C GLU A 61 12.54 3.04 9.66
N SER A 62 11.30 2.83 10.09
CA SER A 62 10.44 1.74 9.62
C SER A 62 9.65 2.07 8.35
N LEU A 63 9.65 3.32 7.92
CA LEU A 63 8.85 3.79 6.78
C LEU A 63 9.57 3.55 5.45
N ILE A 64 8.84 3.03 4.50
CA ILE A 64 9.24 2.95 3.10
C ILE A 64 8.55 4.07 2.34
N ASP A 65 9.31 5.00 1.76
CA ASP A 65 8.79 6.03 0.87
C ASP A 65 8.49 5.44 -0.51
N ILE A 66 7.20 5.07 -0.70
CA ILE A 66 6.70 4.46 -1.92
C ILE A 66 6.76 5.45 -3.08
N LYS A 67 6.48 6.74 -2.82
CA LYS A 67 6.45 7.77 -3.86
C LYS A 67 7.84 7.99 -4.45
N SER A 68 8.87 8.11 -3.60
CA SER A 68 10.27 8.24 -4.06
C SER A 68 10.74 6.98 -4.76
N LEU A 69 10.41 5.79 -4.25
CA LEU A 69 10.74 4.52 -4.89
C LEU A 69 10.09 4.41 -6.28
N ALA A 70 8.80 4.73 -6.42
CA ALA A 70 8.10 4.72 -7.69
C ALA A 70 8.76 5.67 -8.69
N THR A 71 9.02 6.91 -8.29
CA THR A 71 9.67 7.92 -9.13
C THR A 71 11.02 7.43 -9.64
N ASN A 72 11.86 6.90 -8.77
CA ASN A 72 13.17 6.38 -9.12
C ASN A 72 13.11 5.16 -10.04
N ALA A 73 12.08 4.31 -9.87
CA ALA A 73 11.81 3.17 -10.73
C ALA A 73 11.07 3.54 -12.03
N LYS A 74 10.84 4.83 -12.32
CA LYS A 74 10.07 5.33 -13.47
C LYS A 74 8.62 4.83 -13.51
N VAL A 75 8.03 4.62 -12.36
CA VAL A 75 6.62 4.27 -12.15
C VAL A 75 5.88 5.54 -11.72
N SER A 76 4.75 5.84 -12.35
CA SER A 76 3.92 6.99 -11.96
C SER A 76 3.23 6.71 -10.64
N PHE A 77 3.40 7.58 -9.64
CA PHE A 77 2.72 7.47 -8.36
C PHE A 77 1.39 8.23 -8.38
N ILE A 78 0.30 7.53 -8.09
CA ILE A 78 -1.05 8.08 -7.99
C ILE A 78 -1.52 7.91 -6.54
N GLU A 79 -1.50 9.00 -5.79
CA GLU A 79 -2.03 9.00 -4.43
C GLU A 79 -3.55 8.98 -4.47
N GLY A 80 -4.17 7.94 -3.94
CA GLY A 80 -5.62 7.77 -3.92
C GLY A 80 -6.05 6.43 -3.35
N GLU A 81 -7.23 6.45 -2.75
CA GLU A 81 -7.88 5.25 -2.26
C GLU A 81 -8.73 4.63 -3.36
N VAL A 82 -8.50 3.35 -3.64
CA VAL A 82 -9.34 2.59 -4.57
C VAL A 82 -10.67 2.28 -3.91
N LYS A 83 -11.75 2.70 -4.55
CA LYS A 83 -13.14 2.43 -4.11
C LYS A 83 -13.73 1.22 -4.79
N ASP A 84 -13.46 1.07 -6.07
CA ASP A 84 -14.01 -0.02 -6.88
C ASP A 84 -13.10 -0.33 -8.06
N ILE A 85 -13.29 -1.50 -8.65
CA ILE A 85 -12.63 -1.94 -9.87
C ILE A 85 -13.67 -2.51 -10.82
N ASP A 86 -13.93 -1.80 -11.91
CA ASP A 86 -14.73 -2.33 -13.00
C ASP A 86 -13.87 -3.21 -13.91
N PHE A 87 -14.07 -4.52 -13.83
CA PHE A 87 -13.32 -5.49 -14.63
C PHE A 87 -13.78 -5.53 -16.10
N ASN A 88 -15.02 -5.12 -16.39
CA ASN A 88 -15.56 -5.08 -17.76
C ASN A 88 -15.01 -3.86 -18.50
N LEU A 89 -15.07 -2.70 -17.89
CA LEU A 89 -14.52 -1.47 -18.44
C LEU A 89 -13.00 -1.34 -18.24
N ARG A 90 -12.40 -2.22 -17.44
CA ARG A 90 -10.99 -2.17 -17.04
C ARG A 90 -10.62 -0.81 -16.45
N GLU A 91 -11.40 -0.39 -15.49
CA GLU A 91 -11.31 0.92 -14.85
C GLU A 91 -11.18 0.78 -13.34
N ILE A 92 -10.29 1.57 -12.74
CA ILE A 92 -10.10 1.68 -11.30
C ILE A 92 -10.73 2.98 -10.85
N VAL A 93 -11.74 2.90 -9.99
CA VAL A 93 -12.42 4.06 -9.41
C VAL A 93 -11.67 4.50 -8.16
N LEU A 94 -11.20 5.74 -8.15
CA LEU A 94 -10.47 6.33 -7.04
C LEU A 94 -11.35 7.33 -6.27
N SER A 95 -11.11 7.47 -4.97
CA SER A 95 -11.70 8.55 -4.17
C SER A 95 -11.15 9.89 -4.59
N ASN A 96 -12.04 10.84 -4.86
CA ASN A 96 -11.70 12.25 -5.13
C ASN A 96 -10.70 12.48 -6.28
N ARG A 97 -10.60 11.54 -7.20
CA ARG A 97 -9.73 11.60 -8.38
C ARG A 97 -10.42 10.96 -9.60
N PRO A 98 -10.03 11.34 -10.82
CA PRO A 98 -10.47 10.63 -12.02
C PRO A 98 -10.09 9.15 -11.94
N SER A 99 -10.91 8.32 -12.56
CA SER A 99 -10.65 6.89 -12.71
C SER A 99 -9.42 6.62 -13.57
N VAL A 100 -8.80 5.47 -13.37
CA VAL A 100 -7.60 5.04 -14.10
C VAL A 100 -7.90 3.79 -14.91
N ASN A 101 -7.70 3.85 -16.22
CA ASN A 101 -7.83 2.68 -17.08
C ASN A 101 -6.58 1.80 -17.02
N TYR A 102 -6.76 0.49 -17.14
CA TYR A 102 -5.68 -0.48 -17.11
C TYR A 102 -5.84 -1.56 -18.19
N SER A 103 -4.73 -2.15 -18.62
CA SER A 103 -4.72 -3.39 -19.41
C SER A 103 -4.32 -4.60 -18.57
N LYS A 104 -3.45 -4.36 -17.59
CA LYS A 104 -2.98 -5.35 -16.61
C LYS A 104 -3.03 -4.76 -15.21
N LEU A 105 -3.33 -5.60 -14.24
CA LEU A 105 -3.53 -5.19 -12.85
C LEU A 105 -2.76 -6.11 -11.91
N VAL A 106 -2.08 -5.53 -10.93
CA VAL A 106 -1.47 -6.24 -9.80
C VAL A 106 -2.09 -5.72 -8.51
N LEU A 107 -2.67 -6.63 -7.72
CA LEU A 107 -3.35 -6.30 -6.46
C LEU A 107 -2.45 -6.64 -5.28
N ASN A 108 -2.03 -5.64 -4.50
CA ASN A 108 -1.24 -5.82 -3.29
C ASN A 108 -1.57 -4.71 -2.26
N TYR A 109 -2.85 -4.58 -1.92
CA TYR A 109 -3.36 -3.53 -1.04
C TYR A 109 -3.42 -3.93 0.44
N GLY A 110 -2.87 -5.08 0.80
CA GLY A 110 -2.79 -5.54 2.18
C GLY A 110 -4.04 -6.27 2.67
N SER A 111 -4.15 -6.38 3.97
CA SER A 111 -5.26 -7.05 4.65
C SER A 111 -5.76 -6.21 5.83
N GLN A 112 -7.03 -6.36 6.14
CA GLN A 112 -7.65 -5.79 7.32
C GLN A 112 -7.91 -6.90 8.36
N THR A 113 -7.75 -6.59 9.64
CA THR A 113 -8.12 -7.49 10.71
C THR A 113 -9.64 -7.52 10.83
N ILE A 114 -10.23 -8.71 10.71
CA ILE A 114 -11.63 -8.95 11.06
C ILE A 114 -11.68 -9.26 12.54
N ILE A 115 -12.36 -8.42 13.32
CA ILE A 115 -12.51 -8.59 14.75
C ILE A 115 -13.78 -9.39 15.01
N PRO A 116 -13.68 -10.59 15.61
CA PRO A 116 -14.87 -11.33 16.04
C PRO A 116 -15.71 -10.52 17.04
N LYS A 117 -17.03 -10.66 16.96
CA LYS A 117 -17.97 -9.87 17.77
C LYS A 117 -17.73 -9.98 19.28
N GLU A 118 -17.30 -11.15 19.74
CA GLU A 118 -16.96 -11.38 21.15
C GLU A 118 -15.81 -10.52 21.66
N PHE A 119 -14.94 -10.02 20.79
CA PHE A 119 -13.81 -9.15 21.15
C PHE A 119 -14.08 -7.65 20.94
N GLU A 120 -15.23 -7.28 20.35
CA GLU A 120 -15.56 -5.87 20.09
C GLU A 120 -15.59 -5.01 21.37
N SER A 121 -16.10 -5.60 22.48
CA SER A 121 -16.15 -4.92 23.78
C SER A 121 -14.75 -4.63 24.35
N LEU A 122 -13.79 -5.53 24.15
CA LEU A 122 -12.42 -5.35 24.59
C LEU A 122 -11.74 -4.19 23.83
N ILE A 123 -11.97 -4.13 22.52
CA ILE A 123 -11.44 -3.03 21.68
C ILE A 123 -12.09 -1.70 22.04
N LYS A 124 -13.44 -1.69 22.23
CA LYS A 124 -14.18 -0.49 22.62
C LYS A 124 -13.72 0.05 23.97
N ASN A 125 -13.39 -0.80 24.91
CA ASN A 125 -12.94 -0.45 26.27
C ASN A 125 -11.42 -0.22 26.35
N ARG A 126 -10.70 -0.18 25.20
CA ARG A 126 -9.24 -0.02 25.10
C ARG A 126 -8.43 -1.11 25.83
N ASN A 127 -9.02 -2.26 26.14
CA ASN A 127 -8.32 -3.40 26.74
C ASN A 127 -7.61 -4.27 25.69
N ALA A 128 -7.89 -4.02 24.41
CA ALA A 128 -7.24 -4.63 23.26
C ALA A 128 -7.27 -3.68 22.08
N PHE A 129 -6.40 -3.89 21.12
CA PHE A 129 -6.38 -3.13 19.85
C PHE A 129 -5.98 -4.03 18.68
N SER A 130 -6.40 -3.64 17.48
CA SER A 130 -5.98 -4.31 16.27
C SER A 130 -4.57 -3.85 15.88
N ILE A 131 -3.68 -4.80 15.58
CA ILE A 131 -2.32 -4.48 15.11
C ILE A 131 -2.32 -3.83 13.71
N LYS A 132 -3.41 -3.92 12.96
CA LYS A 132 -3.54 -3.30 11.64
C LYS A 132 -4.70 -2.31 11.61
N PRO A 133 -4.52 -1.14 11.00
CA PRO A 133 -3.29 -0.64 10.37
C PRO A 133 -2.20 -0.29 11.41
N PHE A 134 -0.94 -0.53 11.06
CA PHE A 134 0.20 -0.41 12.01
C PHE A 134 0.36 0.97 12.63
N LEU A 135 0.18 2.05 11.87
CA LEU A 135 0.28 3.42 12.41
C LEU A 135 -0.75 3.66 13.50
N LYS A 136 -2.01 3.25 13.28
CA LYS A 136 -3.06 3.37 14.28
C LYS A 136 -2.79 2.51 15.51
N ALA A 137 -2.22 1.32 15.33
CA ALA A 137 -1.81 0.46 16.45
C ALA A 137 -0.69 1.10 17.27
N TYR A 138 0.29 1.71 16.60
CA TYR A 138 1.39 2.43 17.24
C TYR A 138 0.88 3.56 18.14
N ASP A 139 0.00 4.41 17.60
CA ASP A 139 -0.61 5.52 18.36
C ASP A 139 -1.38 4.99 19.58
N SER A 140 -2.16 3.89 19.40
CA SER A 140 -2.94 3.28 20.48
C SER A 140 -2.08 2.65 21.60
N ILE A 141 -0.82 2.31 21.33
CA ILE A 141 0.10 1.75 22.34
C ILE A 141 0.78 2.87 23.15
N LEU A 142 0.95 4.04 22.53
CA LEU A 142 1.63 5.17 23.18
C LEU A 142 0.68 6.01 24.06
N GLU A 143 -0.64 5.93 23.83
CA GLU A 143 -1.68 6.53 24.69
C GLU A 143 -1.88 5.72 25.99
#